data_0712e4455a3ae317e531dbfa3b14b345
#
_entry.id   0712e4455a3ae317e531dbfa3b14b345
#
_cell.length_a   1.000
_cell.length_b   1.000
_cell.length_c   1.000
_cell.angle_alpha   90.00
_cell.angle_beta   90.00
_cell.angle_gamma   90.00
#
_symmetry.space_group_name_H-M   'P 1'
#
loop_
_entity.id
_entity.type
_entity.pdbx_description
1 polymer ?
#
loop_
_entity_poly.entity_id
_entity_poly.type
_entity_poly.pdbx_seq_one_letter_code
_entity_poly.pdbx_strand_id
1 'polypeptide(L)'
;WLPADDGRFIAAAHCRPATSATVHVDDIIGLHLPAAREIDLRRALQSGEVVRSTAARWAGTYSMMETCVPVCHDGRIIAVVTREANLSSPRLSLGFEGWTVAAADTLCQMMARGEYPYDSTPQVTSHGVPRVLDGALLLDAEGRVQHATPNAVSCLRRLGIRTHVTGKVLAQEITEVIGEGTLIEESMAVVVMGRASWRVEIAARASTVSMRALPLVNGRKRLGAVILTRDVSEVHRHEQELMTKDATIREIHHRVKNNLQTVSALLRLQSRRSSEEAVKVALAEAERRVQAIATVHAALSQNVDESVDFDEVARTIVRMAGAIASTDHAVEVITTGSFGTIQADQAQALATVLNELVANSVEHGLADRDGLIEVRAERLGSSMTVTVADNGVGFVPGTPMSGLGTQIVHQMVRGELKGSIEWAPREGGGTLVTLHANLDPA
;
A
#
# COMPACT_ATOMS: atom_id res chain seq x y z
N TRP A 1 13.71 -21.59 -17.11
CA TRP A 1 13.90 -21.55 -18.57
C TRP A 1 12.70 -22.19 -19.25
N LEU A 2 12.09 -21.47 -20.15
CA LEU A 2 10.99 -21.98 -20.99
C LEU A 2 11.51 -22.26 -22.40
N PRO A 3 11.09 -23.35 -23.05
CA PRO A 3 11.35 -23.54 -24.47
C PRO A 3 10.54 -22.51 -25.28
N ALA A 4 11.22 -21.80 -26.18
CA ALA A 4 10.62 -20.82 -27.10
C ALA A 4 10.32 -21.48 -28.46
N ASP A 5 9.47 -20.83 -29.28
CA ASP A 5 9.05 -21.35 -30.60
C ASP A 5 10.21 -21.51 -31.59
N ASP A 6 11.28 -20.75 -31.42
CA ASP A 6 12.53 -20.85 -32.20
C ASP A 6 13.43 -22.02 -31.77
N GLY A 7 13.00 -22.82 -30.80
CA GLY A 7 13.71 -23.97 -30.28
C GLY A 7 14.84 -23.59 -29.28
N ARG A 8 14.99 -22.33 -28.92
CA ARG A 8 15.92 -21.86 -27.88
C ARG A 8 15.24 -21.83 -26.52
N PHE A 9 16.00 -21.56 -25.46
CA PHE A 9 15.46 -21.36 -24.12
C PHE A 9 15.50 -19.88 -23.74
N ILE A 10 14.39 -19.39 -23.14
CA ILE A 10 14.28 -18.04 -22.60
C ILE A 10 14.11 -18.09 -21.08
N ALA A 11 14.77 -17.17 -20.37
CA ALA A 11 14.62 -17.05 -18.91
C ALA A 11 13.28 -16.42 -18.56
N ALA A 12 12.38 -17.17 -17.93
CA ALA A 12 11.08 -16.67 -17.46
C ALA A 12 11.11 -16.17 -16.02
N ALA A 13 12.04 -16.68 -15.22
CA ALA A 13 12.22 -16.26 -13.84
C ALA A 13 13.69 -16.38 -13.44
N HIS A 14 14.13 -15.49 -12.56
CA HIS A 14 15.47 -15.50 -12.02
C HIS A 14 15.41 -15.23 -10.51
N CYS A 15 16.08 -16.07 -9.72
CA CYS A 15 16.21 -15.90 -8.29
C CYS A 15 17.67 -15.98 -7.90
N ARG A 16 18.18 -14.96 -7.24
CA ARG A 16 19.57 -14.87 -6.74
C ARG A 16 19.60 -14.45 -5.28
N PRO A 17 20.49 -15.00 -4.47
CA PRO A 17 20.66 -14.54 -3.11
C PRO A 17 21.29 -13.12 -3.11
N ALA A 18 20.75 -12.24 -2.24
CA ALA A 18 21.27 -10.88 -2.09
C ALA A 18 22.62 -10.83 -1.36
N THR A 19 23.04 -11.91 -0.69
CA THR A 19 24.16 -11.95 0.26
C THR A 19 25.39 -12.67 -0.26
N SER A 20 25.36 -13.22 -1.46
CA SER A 20 26.49 -13.96 -2.05
C SER A 20 26.73 -13.56 -3.51
N ALA A 21 28.01 -13.63 -3.93
CA ALA A 21 28.35 -13.45 -5.32
C ALA A 21 27.68 -14.53 -6.18
N THR A 22 26.92 -14.10 -7.16
CA THR A 22 26.19 -14.96 -8.10
C THR A 22 26.88 -14.97 -9.46
N VAL A 23 26.67 -16.04 -10.22
CA VAL A 23 27.22 -16.17 -11.59
C VAL A 23 26.68 -15.07 -12.52
N HIS A 24 25.43 -14.65 -12.29
CA HIS A 24 24.80 -13.56 -13.04
C HIS A 24 24.78 -12.29 -12.16
N VAL A 25 25.43 -11.23 -12.62
CA VAL A 25 25.48 -9.92 -11.94
C VAL A 25 24.12 -9.22 -12.09
N ASP A 26 23.54 -9.31 -13.29
CA ASP A 26 22.27 -8.69 -13.64
C ASP A 26 21.13 -9.69 -13.72
N ASP A 27 19.90 -9.18 -13.79
CA ASP A 27 18.72 -10.01 -14.06
C ASP A 27 18.77 -10.54 -15.48
N ILE A 28 18.46 -11.83 -15.64
CA ILE A 28 18.48 -12.52 -16.94
C ILE A 28 17.08 -12.77 -17.50
N ILE A 29 16.01 -12.30 -16.84
CA ILE A 29 14.64 -12.48 -17.34
C ILE A 29 14.52 -11.90 -18.76
N GLY A 30 13.93 -12.68 -19.67
CA GLY A 30 13.80 -12.33 -21.09
C GLY A 30 15.02 -12.62 -21.95
N LEU A 31 16.17 -12.99 -21.35
CA LEU A 31 17.35 -13.33 -22.12
C LEU A 31 17.32 -14.79 -22.59
N HIS A 32 17.93 -15.02 -23.76
CA HIS A 32 18.13 -16.37 -24.26
C HIS A 32 19.31 -17.05 -23.61
N LEU A 33 19.18 -18.36 -23.39
CA LEU A 33 20.28 -19.17 -22.87
C LEU A 33 21.41 -19.25 -23.93
N PRO A 34 22.69 -19.11 -23.54
CA PRO A 34 23.82 -19.36 -24.45
C PRO A 34 23.82 -20.80 -24.95
N ALA A 35 24.06 -20.99 -26.25
CA ALA A 35 24.01 -22.31 -26.90
C ALA A 35 24.89 -23.38 -26.20
N ALA A 36 26.03 -22.96 -25.65
CA ALA A 36 26.94 -23.87 -24.92
C ALA A 36 26.30 -24.49 -23.65
N ARG A 37 25.22 -23.88 -23.11
CA ARG A 37 24.51 -24.36 -21.92
C ARG A 37 23.24 -25.16 -22.26
N GLU A 38 22.78 -25.12 -23.49
CA GLU A 38 21.51 -25.76 -23.89
C GLU A 38 21.54 -27.29 -23.83
N ILE A 39 22.70 -27.93 -23.91
CA ILE A 39 22.84 -29.39 -24.01
C ILE A 39 22.23 -30.09 -22.79
N ASP A 40 22.58 -29.66 -21.58
CA ASP A 40 22.10 -30.29 -20.35
C ASP A 40 20.60 -29.95 -20.11
N LEU A 41 20.15 -28.74 -20.49
CA LEU A 41 18.73 -28.35 -20.42
C LEU A 41 17.89 -29.20 -21.37
N ARG A 42 18.33 -29.39 -22.64
CA ARG A 42 17.65 -30.23 -23.60
C ARG A 42 17.55 -31.67 -23.14
N ARG A 43 18.64 -32.18 -22.55
CA ARG A 43 18.64 -33.52 -21.96
C ARG A 43 17.61 -33.64 -20.83
N ALA A 44 17.57 -32.66 -19.90
CA ALA A 44 16.59 -32.64 -18.80
C ALA A 44 15.15 -32.55 -19.34
N LEU A 45 14.91 -31.71 -20.36
CA LEU A 45 13.60 -31.56 -21.00
C LEU A 45 13.13 -32.86 -21.68
N GLN A 46 14.05 -33.59 -22.34
CA GLN A 46 13.74 -34.82 -23.07
C GLN A 46 13.63 -36.06 -22.18
N SER A 47 14.54 -36.19 -21.20
CA SER A 47 14.55 -37.37 -20.30
C SER A 47 13.52 -37.29 -19.19
N GLY A 48 13.10 -36.08 -18.78
CA GLY A 48 12.29 -35.87 -17.58
C GLY A 48 13.05 -36.14 -16.28
N GLU A 49 14.37 -36.23 -16.34
CA GLU A 49 15.21 -36.51 -15.18
C GLU A 49 16.10 -35.33 -14.84
N VAL A 50 16.49 -35.24 -13.57
CA VAL A 50 17.45 -34.22 -13.10
C VAL A 50 18.81 -34.52 -13.68
N VAL A 51 19.35 -33.56 -14.46
CA VAL A 51 20.66 -33.65 -15.08
C VAL A 51 21.65 -32.77 -14.31
N ARG A 52 22.74 -33.36 -13.85
CA ARG A 52 23.84 -32.65 -13.20
C ARG A 52 25.01 -32.59 -14.17
N SER A 53 25.60 -31.38 -14.29
CA SER A 53 26.84 -31.20 -15.06
C SER A 53 27.95 -32.08 -14.50
N THR A 54 28.62 -32.85 -15.36
CA THR A 54 29.71 -33.78 -14.97
C THR A 54 31.03 -33.03 -14.73
N ALA A 55 31.17 -31.81 -15.26
CA ALA A 55 32.35 -30.99 -15.09
C ALA A 55 31.97 -29.54 -14.72
N ALA A 56 32.83 -28.91 -13.94
CA ALA A 56 32.71 -27.50 -13.66
C ALA A 56 32.88 -26.67 -14.95
N ARG A 57 32.04 -25.67 -15.11
CA ARG A 57 32.10 -24.71 -16.24
C ARG A 57 32.58 -23.35 -15.74
N TRP A 58 33.28 -22.62 -16.58
CA TRP A 58 33.66 -21.25 -16.29
C TRP A 58 32.58 -20.29 -16.81
N ALA A 59 32.14 -19.39 -15.95
CA ALA A 59 31.26 -18.26 -16.29
C ALA A 59 32.00 -16.98 -15.85
N GLY A 60 32.69 -16.35 -16.78
CA GLY A 60 33.63 -15.26 -16.46
C GLY A 60 34.76 -15.73 -15.54
N THR A 61 34.85 -15.16 -14.35
CA THR A 61 35.82 -15.48 -13.32
C THR A 61 35.43 -16.59 -12.37
N TYR A 62 34.20 -17.14 -12.52
CA TYR A 62 33.64 -18.13 -11.58
C TYR A 62 33.63 -19.53 -12.19
N SER A 63 34.05 -20.51 -11.40
CA SER A 63 33.83 -21.92 -11.68
C SER A 63 32.50 -22.35 -11.10
N MET A 64 31.60 -22.87 -11.93
CA MET A 64 30.22 -23.22 -11.51
C MET A 64 29.90 -24.68 -11.83
N MET A 65 29.06 -25.28 -10.98
CA MET A 65 28.33 -26.51 -11.25
C MET A 65 26.88 -26.20 -11.48
N GLU A 66 26.29 -26.79 -12.50
CA GLU A 66 24.90 -26.59 -12.87
C GLU A 66 24.11 -27.88 -12.67
N THR A 67 22.90 -27.75 -12.12
CA THR A 67 21.92 -28.83 -12.04
C THR A 67 20.66 -28.37 -12.76
N CYS A 68 20.28 -29.09 -13.82
CA CYS A 68 19.09 -28.86 -14.60
C CYS A 68 17.96 -29.75 -14.07
N VAL A 69 16.87 -29.15 -13.61
CA VAL A 69 15.72 -29.81 -13.01
C VAL A 69 14.52 -29.59 -13.91
N PRO A 70 13.97 -30.63 -14.59
CA PRO A 70 12.76 -30.47 -15.37
C PRO A 70 11.57 -30.15 -14.45
N VAL A 71 10.66 -29.32 -14.94
CA VAL A 71 9.41 -28.98 -14.25
C VAL A 71 8.29 -29.73 -14.93
N CYS A 72 7.77 -30.75 -14.25
CA CYS A 72 6.64 -31.54 -14.70
C CYS A 72 5.33 -30.96 -14.14
N HIS A 73 4.35 -30.73 -15.02
CA HIS A 73 3.00 -30.34 -14.65
C HIS A 73 2.00 -31.15 -15.49
N ASP A 74 1.05 -31.79 -14.84
CA ASP A 74 0.05 -32.67 -15.50
C ASP A 74 0.67 -33.70 -16.45
N GLY A 75 1.80 -34.30 -16.05
CA GLY A 75 2.50 -35.31 -16.83
C GLY A 75 3.29 -34.77 -18.03
N ARG A 76 3.39 -33.46 -18.18
CA ARG A 76 4.18 -32.81 -19.23
C ARG A 76 5.31 -31.99 -18.63
N ILE A 77 6.45 -31.97 -19.30
CA ILE A 77 7.56 -31.11 -18.89
C ILE A 77 7.34 -29.75 -19.58
N ILE A 78 7.16 -28.74 -18.76
CA ILE A 78 6.82 -27.37 -19.23
C ILE A 78 8.00 -26.40 -19.18
N ALA A 79 9.01 -26.68 -18.35
CA ALA A 79 10.15 -25.80 -18.13
C ALA A 79 11.35 -26.59 -17.58
N VAL A 80 12.50 -25.92 -17.49
CA VAL A 80 13.68 -26.43 -16.77
C VAL A 80 14.18 -25.35 -15.80
N VAL A 81 14.32 -25.71 -14.53
CA VAL A 81 14.97 -24.87 -13.52
C VAL A 81 16.44 -25.23 -13.46
N THR A 82 17.33 -24.23 -13.57
CA THR A 82 18.77 -24.40 -13.35
C THR A 82 19.14 -23.95 -11.94
N ARG A 83 19.86 -24.79 -11.22
CA ARG A 83 20.49 -24.45 -9.95
C ARG A 83 21.99 -24.37 -10.15
N GLU A 84 22.53 -23.18 -10.02
CA GLU A 84 23.94 -22.88 -10.24
C GLU A 84 24.66 -22.77 -8.89
N ALA A 85 25.73 -23.53 -8.69
CA ALA A 85 26.58 -23.47 -7.53
C ALA A 85 27.95 -22.90 -7.92
N ASN A 86 28.35 -21.77 -7.33
CA ASN A 86 29.67 -21.18 -7.49
C ASN A 86 30.68 -21.97 -6.66
N LEU A 87 31.62 -22.63 -7.32
CA LEU A 87 32.67 -23.41 -6.69
C LEU A 87 33.85 -22.56 -6.22
N SER A 88 34.01 -21.34 -6.79
CA SER A 88 35.10 -20.41 -6.44
C SER A 88 34.78 -19.57 -5.21
N SER A 89 33.49 -19.49 -4.82
CA SER A 89 33.13 -18.85 -3.56
C SER A 89 33.63 -19.70 -2.41
N PRO A 90 34.41 -19.18 -1.45
CA PRO A 90 34.64 -19.91 -0.23
C PRO A 90 33.26 -20.30 0.26
N ARG A 91 33.03 -21.62 0.37
CA ARG A 91 31.81 -22.13 1.01
C ARG A 91 31.79 -21.46 2.37
N LEU A 92 31.01 -20.37 2.47
CA LEU A 92 30.58 -19.91 3.75
C LEU A 92 29.87 -21.14 4.33
N SER A 93 30.61 -21.88 5.14
CA SER A 93 30.07 -22.90 6.05
C SER A 93 29.27 -22.19 7.12
N LEU A 94 28.39 -21.30 6.69
CA LEU A 94 27.28 -20.78 7.46
C LEU A 94 26.26 -21.89 7.50
N GLY A 95 26.59 -22.97 8.29
CA GLY A 95 25.58 -23.86 8.86
C GLY A 95 24.55 -24.47 7.90
N PHE A 96 24.79 -24.47 6.57
CA PHE A 96 24.02 -25.31 5.66
C PHE A 96 24.49 -26.74 5.86
N GLU A 97 23.92 -27.33 6.90
CA GLU A 97 24.09 -28.70 7.22
C GLU A 97 23.71 -29.57 6.01
N GLY A 98 24.34 -30.70 5.84
CA GLY A 98 24.10 -31.61 4.71
C GLY A 98 22.62 -31.94 4.48
N TRP A 99 21.78 -31.87 5.54
CA TRP A 99 20.36 -32.14 5.46
C TRP A 99 19.58 -31.07 4.61
N THR A 100 20.00 -29.80 4.61
CA THR A 100 19.34 -28.78 3.79
C THR A 100 19.58 -29.02 2.31
N VAL A 101 20.77 -29.48 1.95
CA VAL A 101 21.10 -29.89 0.58
C VAL A 101 20.27 -31.11 0.17
N ALA A 102 20.17 -32.12 1.05
CA ALA A 102 19.37 -33.33 0.81
C ALA A 102 17.88 -33.01 0.66
N ALA A 103 17.33 -32.07 1.48
CA ALA A 103 15.97 -31.63 1.35
C ALA A 103 15.74 -30.88 0.02
N ALA A 104 16.67 -30.00 -0.37
CA ALA A 104 16.60 -29.30 -1.66
C ALA A 104 16.68 -30.26 -2.84
N ASP A 105 17.51 -31.29 -2.78
CA ASP A 105 17.58 -32.34 -3.80
C ASP A 105 16.26 -33.14 -3.87
N THR A 106 15.64 -33.44 -2.73
CA THR A 106 14.31 -34.09 -2.69
C THR A 106 13.25 -33.19 -3.36
N LEU A 107 13.22 -31.91 -3.05
CA LEU A 107 12.28 -30.95 -3.69
C LEU A 107 12.52 -30.87 -5.21
N CYS A 108 13.77 -30.89 -5.67
CA CYS A 108 14.10 -30.94 -7.10
C CYS A 108 13.56 -32.23 -7.75
N GLN A 109 13.68 -33.36 -7.09
CA GLN A 109 13.13 -34.64 -7.58
C GLN A 109 11.60 -34.62 -7.62
N MET A 110 10.97 -34.03 -6.62
CA MET A 110 9.51 -33.84 -6.60
C MET A 110 9.04 -32.95 -7.76
N MET A 111 9.78 -31.87 -8.06
CA MET A 111 9.49 -31.00 -9.20
C MET A 111 9.55 -31.76 -10.52
N ALA A 112 10.59 -32.59 -10.70
CA ALA A 112 10.75 -33.42 -11.90
C ALA A 112 9.63 -34.44 -12.08
N ARG A 113 9.04 -34.91 -10.99
CA ARG A 113 7.91 -35.88 -11.01
C ARG A 113 6.54 -35.24 -11.03
N GLY A 114 6.45 -33.89 -10.94
CA GLY A 114 5.18 -33.20 -10.81
C GLY A 114 4.52 -33.33 -9.43
N GLU A 115 5.30 -33.66 -8.42
CA GLU A 115 4.86 -33.85 -7.02
C GLU A 115 5.18 -32.62 -6.14
N TYR A 116 5.65 -31.53 -6.74
CA TYR A 116 6.03 -30.34 -5.99
C TYR A 116 4.82 -29.74 -5.26
N PRO A 117 4.93 -29.45 -3.96
CA PRO A 117 3.81 -28.95 -3.18
C PRO A 117 3.54 -27.47 -3.53
N TYR A 118 2.46 -27.23 -4.27
CA TYR A 118 1.97 -25.88 -4.53
C TYR A 118 1.37 -25.28 -3.27
N ASP A 119 1.62 -23.99 -3.07
CA ASP A 119 0.99 -23.22 -2.01
C ASP A 119 -0.42 -22.84 -2.44
N SER A 120 -1.43 -23.45 -1.85
CA SER A 120 -2.84 -23.12 -2.09
C SER A 120 -3.34 -22.00 -1.17
N THR A 121 -2.48 -21.45 -0.30
CA THR A 121 -2.84 -20.31 0.54
C THR A 121 -3.02 -19.08 -0.36
N PRO A 122 -4.15 -18.35 -0.29
CA PRO A 122 -4.29 -17.09 -1.00
C PRO A 122 -3.11 -16.19 -0.66
N GLN A 123 -2.47 -15.59 -1.67
CA GLN A 123 -1.37 -14.65 -1.47
C GLN A 123 -1.88 -13.37 -0.82
N VAL A 124 -2.12 -13.40 0.47
CA VAL A 124 -2.29 -12.21 1.28
C VAL A 124 -0.89 -11.72 1.61
N THR A 125 -0.44 -10.69 0.91
CA THR A 125 0.80 -9.93 1.07
C THR A 125 2.10 -10.75 1.11
N SER A 126 3.04 -10.44 0.22
CA SER A 126 4.37 -11.06 0.13
C SER A 126 5.30 -10.75 1.31
N HIS A 127 4.88 -9.89 2.23
CA HIS A 127 5.62 -9.50 3.41
C HIS A 127 5.44 -10.55 4.50
N GLY A 128 6.52 -11.23 4.86
CA GLY A 128 6.50 -12.19 5.96
C GLY A 128 6.60 -13.67 5.57
N VAL A 129 6.70 -14.02 4.28
CA VAL A 129 6.89 -15.43 3.88
C VAL A 129 8.21 -15.96 4.42
N PRO A 130 8.22 -17.03 5.25
CA PRO A 130 9.45 -17.59 5.79
C PRO A 130 10.38 -18.11 4.71
N ARG A 131 11.68 -17.84 4.86
CA ARG A 131 12.75 -18.31 4.00
C ARG A 131 13.67 -19.27 4.79
N VAL A 132 14.48 -20.05 4.10
CA VAL A 132 15.41 -21.01 4.73
C VAL A 132 16.37 -20.31 5.73
N LEU A 133 16.82 -19.09 5.41
CA LEU A 133 17.71 -18.32 6.28
C LEU A 133 17.01 -17.71 7.51
N ASP A 134 15.69 -17.49 7.44
CA ASP A 134 14.94 -17.01 8.59
C ASP A 134 14.84 -18.08 9.69
N GLY A 135 14.77 -19.34 9.30
CA GLY A 135 14.77 -20.50 10.14
C GLY A 135 14.19 -21.71 9.42
N ALA A 136 14.75 -22.88 9.64
CA ALA A 136 14.29 -24.12 9.03
C ALA A 136 14.39 -25.30 10.00
N LEU A 137 13.39 -26.19 9.92
CA LEU A 137 13.31 -27.47 10.64
C LEU A 137 13.11 -28.58 9.61
N LEU A 138 13.74 -29.73 9.84
CA LEU A 138 13.44 -30.96 9.12
C LEU A 138 12.63 -31.87 10.05
N LEU A 139 11.47 -32.28 9.58
CA LEU A 139 10.63 -33.27 10.25
C LEU A 139 10.72 -34.64 9.55
N ASP A 140 10.59 -35.72 10.32
CA ASP A 140 10.35 -37.06 9.77
C ASP A 140 8.89 -37.25 9.34
N ALA A 141 8.57 -38.48 8.89
CA ALA A 141 7.22 -38.85 8.47
C ALA A 141 6.18 -38.77 9.61
N GLU A 142 6.60 -38.91 10.84
CA GLU A 142 5.79 -38.86 12.06
C GLU A 142 5.65 -37.42 12.62
N GLY A 143 6.37 -36.44 12.03
CA GLY A 143 6.37 -35.03 12.46
C GLY A 143 7.33 -34.75 13.62
N ARG A 144 8.31 -35.62 13.86
CA ARG A 144 9.37 -35.37 14.83
C ARG A 144 10.47 -34.53 14.22
N VAL A 145 10.98 -33.60 14.97
CA VAL A 145 12.08 -32.73 14.54
C VAL A 145 13.37 -33.53 14.48
N GLN A 146 13.93 -33.71 13.29
CA GLN A 146 15.24 -34.35 13.07
C GLN A 146 16.36 -33.30 13.17
N HIS A 147 16.16 -32.15 12.53
CA HIS A 147 17.11 -31.04 12.52
C HIS A 147 16.41 -29.72 12.70
N ALA A 148 17.10 -28.76 13.30
CA ALA A 148 16.64 -27.39 13.48
C ALA A 148 17.81 -26.43 13.33
N THR A 149 17.65 -25.39 12.51
CA THR A 149 18.63 -24.29 12.44
C THR A 149 18.56 -23.42 13.71
N PRO A 150 19.65 -22.74 14.09
CA PRO A 150 19.65 -21.84 15.25
C PRO A 150 18.55 -20.79 15.23
N ASN A 151 18.26 -20.24 14.04
CA ASN A 151 17.19 -19.26 13.86
C ASN A 151 15.80 -19.87 14.11
N ALA A 152 15.53 -21.09 13.64
CA ALA A 152 14.28 -21.80 13.94
C ALA A 152 14.12 -22.06 15.44
N VAL A 153 15.19 -22.50 16.11
CA VAL A 153 15.18 -22.66 17.57
C VAL A 153 14.89 -21.34 18.27
N SER A 154 15.44 -20.23 17.78
CA SER A 154 15.17 -18.90 18.33
C SER A 154 13.70 -18.50 18.15
N CYS A 155 13.10 -18.74 16.97
CA CYS A 155 11.68 -18.54 16.73
C CYS A 155 10.81 -19.35 17.71
N LEU A 156 11.11 -20.64 17.87
CA LEU A 156 10.37 -21.51 18.79
C LEU A 156 10.49 -21.07 20.26
N ARG A 157 11.68 -20.60 20.68
CA ARG A 157 11.89 -20.03 22.03
C ARG A 157 11.07 -18.78 22.28
N ARG A 158 10.92 -17.91 21.27
CA ARG A 158 10.07 -16.71 21.37
C ARG A 158 8.60 -17.06 21.53
N LEU A 159 8.12 -18.13 20.87
CA LEU A 159 6.78 -18.68 21.12
C LEU A 159 6.64 -19.24 22.55
N GLY A 160 7.75 -19.58 23.22
CA GLY A 160 7.78 -20.11 24.59
C GLY A 160 8.22 -21.55 24.71
N ILE A 161 8.60 -22.22 23.61
CA ILE A 161 9.16 -23.56 23.64
C ILE A 161 10.61 -23.48 24.13
N ARG A 162 10.85 -23.81 25.38
CA ARG A 162 12.17 -23.74 26.03
C ARG A 162 12.94 -25.07 26.00
N THR A 163 12.27 -26.13 25.63
CA THR A 163 12.84 -27.47 25.61
C THR A 163 13.68 -27.69 24.36
N HIS A 164 14.54 -28.69 24.38
CA HIS A 164 15.24 -29.14 23.18
C HIS A 164 14.24 -29.85 22.26
N VAL A 165 14.07 -29.35 21.05
CA VAL A 165 12.99 -29.80 20.14
C VAL A 165 13.35 -31.03 19.32
N THR A 166 14.64 -31.31 19.12
CA THR A 166 15.10 -32.47 18.33
C THR A 166 14.62 -33.79 18.96
N GLY A 167 14.05 -34.67 18.17
CA GLY A 167 13.45 -35.95 18.58
C GLY A 167 11.98 -35.82 19.05
N LYS A 168 11.47 -34.61 19.27
CA LYS A 168 10.10 -34.37 19.71
C LYS A 168 9.15 -34.12 18.54
N VAL A 169 7.87 -34.38 18.75
CA VAL A 169 6.81 -34.08 17.77
C VAL A 169 6.51 -32.58 17.86
N LEU A 170 6.80 -31.83 16.79
CA LEU A 170 6.67 -30.38 16.76
C LEU A 170 5.26 -29.90 17.13
N ALA A 171 4.23 -30.61 16.65
CA ALA A 171 2.84 -30.27 16.92
C ALA A 171 2.50 -30.32 18.42
N GLN A 172 3.03 -31.29 19.16
CA GLN A 172 2.80 -31.40 20.61
C GLN A 172 3.43 -30.23 21.35
N GLU A 173 4.68 -29.89 21.06
CA GLU A 173 5.40 -28.79 21.70
C GLU A 173 4.72 -27.43 21.45
N ILE A 174 4.17 -27.23 20.25
CA ILE A 174 3.44 -26.01 19.92
C ILE A 174 2.07 -25.97 20.62
N THR A 175 1.33 -27.07 20.63
CA THR A 175 0.02 -27.13 21.31
C THR A 175 0.14 -26.86 22.80
N GLU A 176 1.18 -27.39 23.48
CA GLU A 176 1.43 -27.12 24.91
C GLU A 176 1.65 -25.63 25.22
N VAL A 177 2.21 -24.87 24.28
CA VAL A 177 2.50 -23.44 24.48
C VAL A 177 1.31 -22.56 24.23
N ILE A 178 0.47 -22.91 23.23
CA ILE A 178 -0.69 -22.11 22.85
C ILE A 178 -1.79 -22.20 23.91
N GLY A 179 -1.85 -23.31 24.67
CA GLY A 179 -2.81 -23.54 25.78
C GLY A 179 -4.23 -23.86 25.31
N GLU A 180 -5.02 -24.44 26.23
CA GLU A 180 -6.44 -24.71 26.01
C GLU A 180 -7.21 -23.38 26.01
N GLY A 181 -7.75 -22.98 24.86
CA GLY A 181 -8.63 -21.80 24.73
C GLY A 181 -8.34 -20.85 23.58
N THR A 182 -7.22 -21.00 22.90
CA THR A 182 -7.00 -20.28 21.64
C THR A 182 -7.67 -21.07 20.51
N LEU A 183 -8.45 -20.40 19.66
CA LEU A 183 -9.01 -20.98 18.44
C LEU A 183 -7.84 -21.49 17.58
N ILE A 184 -7.56 -22.80 17.69
CA ILE A 184 -6.57 -23.47 16.86
C ILE A 184 -7.23 -23.62 15.48
N GLU A 185 -6.80 -22.85 14.49
CA GLU A 185 -7.20 -23.10 13.12
C GLU A 185 -6.86 -24.56 12.76
N GLU A 186 -7.79 -25.28 12.17
CA GLU A 186 -7.56 -26.65 11.69
C GLU A 186 -6.34 -26.74 10.77
N SER A 187 -6.05 -25.67 10.03
CA SER A 187 -4.86 -25.46 9.21
C SER A 187 -3.56 -25.58 9.99
N MET A 188 -3.52 -25.15 11.24
CA MET A 188 -2.30 -25.14 12.06
C MET A 188 -1.77 -26.55 12.30
N ALA A 189 -2.61 -27.50 12.68
CA ALA A 189 -2.19 -28.88 12.92
C ALA A 189 -1.60 -29.51 11.64
N VAL A 190 -2.20 -29.21 10.49
CA VAL A 190 -1.75 -29.73 9.19
C VAL A 190 -0.39 -29.16 8.80
N VAL A 191 -0.15 -27.87 9.03
CA VAL A 191 1.14 -27.20 8.74
C VAL A 191 2.22 -27.69 9.70
N VAL A 192 1.95 -27.67 11.00
CA VAL A 192 2.94 -28.03 12.02
C VAL A 192 3.34 -29.52 11.93
N MET A 193 2.42 -30.37 11.46
CA MET A 193 2.75 -31.76 11.12
C MET A 193 3.43 -31.89 9.76
N GLY A 194 3.53 -30.81 8.95
CA GLY A 194 4.11 -30.86 7.61
C GLY A 194 3.34 -31.72 6.63
N ARG A 195 2.00 -31.77 6.73
CA ARG A 195 1.15 -32.62 5.87
C ARG A 195 0.67 -31.94 4.60
N ALA A 196 0.60 -30.62 4.60
CA ALA A 196 0.23 -29.82 3.44
C ALA A 196 1.15 -28.61 3.28
N SER A 197 1.28 -28.12 2.06
CA SER A 197 2.06 -26.91 1.75
C SER A 197 1.24 -25.67 2.05
N TRP A 198 1.06 -25.38 3.33
CA TRP A 198 0.34 -24.21 3.80
C TRP A 198 1.22 -23.33 4.67
N ARG A 199 0.74 -22.12 4.91
CA ARG A 199 1.32 -21.16 5.84
C ARG A 199 0.36 -20.93 7.00
N VAL A 200 0.91 -20.80 8.20
CA VAL A 200 0.17 -20.43 9.41
C VAL A 200 0.98 -19.42 10.20
N GLU A 201 0.31 -18.52 10.89
CA GLU A 201 0.90 -17.62 11.87
C GLU A 201 0.46 -18.03 13.27
N ILE A 202 1.44 -18.23 14.14
CA ILE A 202 1.23 -18.69 15.50
C ILE A 202 1.60 -17.55 16.42
N ALA A 203 0.61 -17.02 17.16
CA ALA A 203 0.81 -15.97 18.15
C ALA A 203 0.81 -16.58 19.54
N ALA A 204 1.89 -16.37 20.31
CA ALA A 204 1.99 -16.76 21.70
C ALA A 204 2.95 -15.82 22.44
N ARG A 205 2.64 -15.46 23.70
CA ARG A 205 3.51 -14.67 24.61
C ARG A 205 4.04 -13.37 24.00
N ALA A 206 3.22 -12.61 23.32
CA ALA A 206 3.59 -11.38 22.62
C ALA A 206 4.58 -11.54 21.44
N SER A 207 4.72 -12.74 20.92
CA SER A 207 5.47 -13.03 19.69
C SER A 207 4.59 -13.71 18.69
N THR A 208 4.78 -13.40 17.41
CA THR A 208 4.11 -14.04 16.28
C THR A 208 5.15 -14.64 15.35
N VAL A 209 5.03 -15.94 15.10
CA VAL A 209 5.91 -16.66 14.20
C VAL A 209 5.11 -17.20 13.02
N SER A 210 5.51 -16.79 11.82
CA SER A 210 5.00 -17.36 10.57
C SER A 210 5.73 -18.68 10.30
N MET A 211 4.97 -19.73 10.01
CA MET A 211 5.47 -21.05 9.65
C MET A 211 4.91 -21.48 8.31
N ARG A 212 5.77 -22.03 7.45
CA ARG A 212 5.38 -22.62 6.17
C ARG A 212 5.89 -24.04 6.08
N ALA A 213 5.01 -24.97 5.77
CA ALA A 213 5.37 -26.37 5.55
C ALA A 213 5.66 -26.66 4.07
N LEU A 214 6.66 -27.47 3.82
CA LEU A 214 7.00 -28.04 2.53
C LEU A 214 7.07 -29.55 2.71
N PRO A 215 5.99 -30.29 2.44
CA PRO A 215 5.99 -31.76 2.53
C PRO A 215 7.03 -32.36 1.60
N LEU A 216 7.76 -33.36 2.09
CA LEU A 216 8.72 -34.13 1.31
C LEU A 216 8.14 -35.51 1.02
N VAL A 217 8.00 -35.84 -0.27
CA VAL A 217 7.41 -37.09 -0.73
C VAL A 217 8.27 -37.78 -1.80
N ASN A 218 8.10 -39.08 -1.91
CA ASN A 218 8.66 -39.86 -3.01
C ASN A 218 7.56 -40.80 -3.53
N GLY A 219 6.87 -40.36 -4.55
CA GLY A 219 5.63 -40.99 -4.98
C GLY A 219 4.58 -40.90 -3.87
N ARG A 220 3.99 -42.05 -3.51
CA ARG A 220 3.00 -42.11 -2.41
C ARG A 220 3.62 -42.15 -1.01
N LYS A 221 4.94 -42.28 -0.90
CA LYS A 221 5.61 -42.41 0.39
C LYS A 221 5.98 -41.03 0.91
N ARG A 222 5.46 -40.65 2.07
CA ARG A 222 5.88 -39.48 2.81
C ARG A 222 7.27 -39.69 3.42
N LEU A 223 8.19 -38.75 3.19
CA LEU A 223 9.54 -38.78 3.77
C LEU A 223 9.62 -37.90 5.03
N GLY A 224 8.82 -36.87 5.09
CA GLY A 224 8.81 -35.86 6.16
C GLY A 224 8.34 -34.50 5.66
N ALA A 225 8.91 -33.43 6.21
CA ALA A 225 8.65 -32.06 5.76
C ALA A 225 9.80 -31.14 6.13
N VAL A 226 9.97 -30.07 5.36
CA VAL A 226 10.71 -28.87 5.79
C VAL A 226 9.70 -27.86 6.33
N ILE A 227 9.91 -27.37 7.54
CA ILE A 227 9.15 -26.24 8.10
C ILE A 227 10.06 -25.02 8.09
N LEU A 228 9.65 -23.99 7.38
CA LEU A 228 10.31 -22.69 7.40
C LEU A 228 9.63 -21.82 8.46
N THR A 229 10.43 -21.07 9.23
CA THR A 229 9.94 -20.24 10.33
C THR A 229 10.49 -18.84 10.22
N ARG A 230 9.67 -17.83 10.53
CA ARG A 230 10.08 -16.41 10.59
C ARG A 230 9.36 -15.70 11.72
N ASP A 231 10.08 -14.95 12.52
CA ASP A 231 9.49 -14.03 13.47
C ASP A 231 8.93 -12.81 12.72
N VAL A 232 7.63 -12.60 12.85
CA VAL A 232 6.89 -11.48 12.22
C VAL A 232 6.33 -10.53 13.28
N SER A 233 6.74 -10.65 14.53
CA SER A 233 6.23 -9.85 15.65
C SER A 233 6.41 -8.35 15.44
N GLU A 234 7.57 -7.92 14.91
CA GLU A 234 7.83 -6.51 14.64
C GLU A 234 6.97 -5.99 13.48
N VAL A 235 6.77 -6.80 12.46
CA VAL A 235 5.93 -6.43 11.32
C VAL A 235 4.49 -6.19 11.80
N HIS A 236 3.92 -7.14 12.53
CA HIS A 236 2.57 -7.00 13.08
C HIS A 236 2.44 -5.84 14.06
N ARG A 237 3.46 -5.60 14.89
CA ARG A 237 3.44 -4.46 15.80
C ARG A 237 3.40 -3.14 15.03
N HIS A 238 4.24 -2.99 14.00
CA HIS A 238 4.23 -1.78 13.17
C HIS A 238 2.91 -1.61 12.41
N GLU A 239 2.35 -2.68 11.87
CA GLU A 239 1.03 -2.63 11.23
C GLU A 239 -0.07 -2.20 12.21
N GLN A 240 -0.06 -2.73 13.44
CA GLN A 240 -1.00 -2.34 14.49
C GLN A 240 -0.79 -0.89 14.94
N GLU A 241 0.46 -0.43 15.05
CA GLU A 241 0.78 0.96 15.37
C GLU A 241 0.26 1.91 14.28
N LEU A 242 0.45 1.55 13.00
CA LEU A 242 -0.08 2.32 11.89
C LEU A 242 -1.62 2.36 11.91
N MET A 243 -2.28 1.21 12.06
CA MET A 243 -3.74 1.14 12.17
C MET A 243 -4.28 1.97 13.33
N THR A 244 -3.58 1.97 14.47
CA THR A 244 -3.96 2.75 15.65
C THR A 244 -3.79 4.25 15.39
N LYS A 245 -2.71 4.66 14.74
CA LYS A 245 -2.48 6.05 14.33
C LYS A 245 -3.57 6.53 13.38
N ASP A 246 -3.89 5.76 12.36
CA ASP A 246 -4.94 6.08 11.39
C ASP A 246 -6.33 6.20 12.05
N ALA A 247 -6.63 5.31 12.99
CA ALA A 247 -7.87 5.38 13.77
C ALA A 247 -7.91 6.65 14.63
N THR A 248 -6.78 7.01 15.25
CA THR A 248 -6.66 8.22 16.08
C THR A 248 -6.81 9.48 15.25
N ILE A 249 -6.17 9.55 14.08
CA ILE A 249 -6.28 10.69 13.16
C ILE A 249 -7.75 10.87 12.73
N ARG A 250 -8.41 9.79 12.31
CA ARG A 250 -9.84 9.85 11.95
C ARG A 250 -10.72 10.33 13.12
N GLU A 251 -10.46 9.86 14.34
CA GLU A 251 -11.19 10.32 15.52
C GLU A 251 -10.97 11.81 15.78
N ILE A 252 -9.75 12.31 15.61
CA ILE A 252 -9.44 13.74 15.76
C ILE A 252 -10.25 14.54 14.73
N HIS A 253 -10.25 14.17 13.47
CA HIS A 253 -11.04 14.86 12.44
C HIS A 253 -12.54 14.84 12.74
N HIS A 254 -13.07 13.72 13.20
CA HIS A 254 -14.47 13.64 13.63
C HIS A 254 -14.78 14.56 14.80
N ARG A 255 -13.90 14.62 15.80
CA ARG A 255 -14.06 15.53 16.95
C ARG A 255 -13.97 16.99 16.57
N VAL A 256 -13.01 17.34 15.70
CA VAL A 256 -12.88 18.70 15.16
C VAL A 256 -14.15 19.10 14.41
N LYS A 257 -14.66 18.25 13.52
CA LYS A 257 -15.93 18.46 12.83
C LYS A 257 -17.08 18.73 13.81
N ASN A 258 -17.23 17.90 14.85
CA ASN A 258 -18.31 18.03 15.84
C ASN A 258 -18.17 19.34 16.62
N ASN A 259 -16.95 19.74 16.98
CA ASN A 259 -16.67 21.01 17.66
C ASN A 259 -17.03 22.20 16.75
N LEU A 260 -16.64 22.15 15.49
CA LEU A 260 -16.96 23.21 14.51
C LEU A 260 -18.47 23.33 14.28
N GLN A 261 -19.21 22.22 14.24
CA GLN A 261 -20.68 22.24 14.16
C GLN A 261 -21.30 22.88 15.39
N THR A 262 -20.76 22.63 16.59
CA THR A 262 -21.23 23.27 17.81
C THR A 262 -20.97 24.78 17.79
N VAL A 263 -19.77 25.19 17.36
CA VAL A 263 -19.42 26.61 17.19
C VAL A 263 -20.37 27.28 16.17
N SER A 264 -20.62 26.66 15.02
CA SER A 264 -21.56 27.12 14.01
C SER A 264 -22.97 27.33 14.60
N ALA A 265 -23.47 26.34 15.36
CA ALA A 265 -24.77 26.46 16.03
C ALA A 265 -24.84 27.62 17.04
N LEU A 266 -23.73 27.83 17.79
CA LEU A 266 -23.65 28.96 18.73
C LEU A 266 -23.64 30.31 18.01
N LEU A 267 -22.87 30.44 16.91
CA LEU A 267 -22.83 31.65 16.10
C LEU A 267 -24.21 31.99 15.53
N ARG A 268 -24.92 30.98 15.00
CA ARG A 268 -26.30 31.11 14.50
C ARG A 268 -27.27 31.56 15.60
N LEU A 269 -27.13 30.99 16.80
CA LEU A 269 -27.99 31.39 17.93
C LEU A 269 -27.71 32.81 18.40
N GLN A 270 -26.45 33.23 18.42
CA GLN A 270 -26.09 34.62 18.76
C GLN A 270 -26.57 35.63 17.68
N SER A 271 -26.43 35.30 16.38
CA SER A 271 -26.96 36.07 15.28
C SER A 271 -28.46 36.35 15.44
N ARG A 272 -29.25 35.28 15.74
CA ARG A 272 -30.70 35.41 15.97
C ARG A 272 -31.07 36.27 17.18
N ARG A 273 -30.23 36.32 18.20
CA ARG A 273 -30.44 37.09 19.43
C ARG A 273 -30.01 38.54 19.33
N SER A 274 -29.15 38.88 18.37
CA SER A 274 -28.70 40.27 18.18
C SER A 274 -29.81 41.12 17.60
N SER A 275 -29.92 42.36 18.07
CA SER A 275 -30.80 43.39 17.50
C SER A 275 -30.12 44.26 16.46
N GLU A 276 -28.76 44.24 16.42
CA GLU A 276 -27.97 45.06 15.50
C GLU A 276 -27.69 44.30 14.20
N GLU A 277 -28.06 44.87 13.08
CA GLU A 277 -27.94 44.26 11.77
C GLU A 277 -26.47 44.00 11.38
N ALA A 278 -25.57 44.93 11.69
CA ALA A 278 -24.13 44.75 11.47
C ALA A 278 -23.54 43.55 12.21
N VAL A 279 -24.02 43.29 13.45
CA VAL A 279 -23.60 42.15 14.25
C VAL A 279 -24.15 40.83 13.66
N LYS A 280 -25.39 40.83 13.17
CA LYS A 280 -25.94 39.62 12.51
C LYS A 280 -25.15 39.24 11.27
N VAL A 281 -24.83 40.25 10.42
CA VAL A 281 -24.01 40.03 9.21
C VAL A 281 -22.64 39.47 9.57
N ALA A 282 -21.94 40.04 10.55
CA ALA A 282 -20.62 39.56 10.97
C ALA A 282 -20.65 38.14 11.54
N LEU A 283 -21.68 37.78 12.31
CA LEU A 283 -21.86 36.43 12.87
C LEU A 283 -22.22 35.42 11.78
N ALA A 284 -23.03 35.78 10.79
CA ALA A 284 -23.36 34.93 9.66
C ALA A 284 -22.11 34.64 8.81
N GLU A 285 -21.28 35.66 8.59
CA GLU A 285 -19.99 35.50 7.88
C GLU A 285 -19.04 34.57 8.64
N ALA A 286 -18.91 34.73 9.96
CA ALA A 286 -18.11 33.82 10.80
C ALA A 286 -18.65 32.39 10.77
N GLU A 287 -19.97 32.19 10.78
CA GLU A 287 -20.60 30.86 10.67
C GLU A 287 -20.25 30.21 9.35
N ARG A 288 -20.33 30.90 8.22
CA ARG A 288 -19.99 30.36 6.90
C ARG A 288 -18.54 29.88 6.84
N ARG A 289 -17.60 30.65 7.39
CA ARG A 289 -16.18 30.26 7.46
C ARG A 289 -15.96 28.99 8.27
N VAL A 290 -16.58 28.89 9.45
CA VAL A 290 -16.53 27.70 10.29
C VAL A 290 -17.10 26.48 9.55
N GLN A 291 -18.18 26.66 8.80
CA GLN A 291 -18.81 25.60 8.02
C GLN A 291 -17.90 25.11 6.87
N ALA A 292 -17.21 26.02 6.17
CA ALA A 292 -16.25 25.64 5.12
C ALA A 292 -15.10 24.77 5.70
N ILE A 293 -14.55 25.17 6.84
CA ILE A 293 -13.51 24.38 7.54
C ILE A 293 -14.07 23.01 7.96
N ALA A 294 -15.29 22.94 8.49
CA ALA A 294 -15.92 21.68 8.90
C ALA A 294 -16.12 20.73 7.72
N THR A 295 -16.37 21.26 6.52
CA THR A 295 -16.53 20.48 5.29
C THR A 295 -15.21 19.81 4.89
N VAL A 296 -14.08 20.52 4.96
CA VAL A 296 -12.74 19.95 4.71
C VAL A 296 -12.41 18.86 5.70
N HIS A 297 -12.63 19.11 7.00
CA HIS A 297 -12.38 18.11 8.02
C HIS A 297 -13.28 16.86 7.88
N ALA A 298 -14.48 17.01 7.33
CA ALA A 298 -15.34 15.87 7.02
C ALA A 298 -14.77 15.04 5.85
N ALA A 299 -14.22 15.67 4.82
CA ALA A 299 -13.58 14.99 3.70
C ALA A 299 -12.26 14.29 4.13
N LEU A 300 -11.44 14.95 4.96
CA LEU A 300 -10.20 14.36 5.51
C LEU A 300 -10.47 13.11 6.37
N SER A 301 -11.58 13.06 7.09
CA SER A 301 -11.90 11.91 7.93
C SER A 301 -12.16 10.61 7.15
N GLN A 302 -12.32 10.69 5.82
CA GLN A 302 -12.57 9.55 4.95
C GLN A 302 -11.29 9.03 4.28
N ASN A 303 -10.20 9.81 4.24
CA ASN A 303 -8.95 9.46 3.59
C ASN A 303 -7.82 9.25 4.61
N VAL A 304 -6.99 8.24 4.37
CA VAL A 304 -5.85 7.88 5.24
C VAL A 304 -4.63 8.79 4.99
N ASP A 305 -4.55 9.41 3.79
CA ASP A 305 -3.34 10.06 3.28
C ASP A 305 -3.29 11.59 3.49
N GLU A 306 -3.94 12.15 4.51
CA GLU A 306 -3.95 13.61 4.76
C GLU A 306 -4.24 14.46 3.49
N SER A 307 -4.81 13.86 2.47
CA SER A 307 -5.15 14.48 1.18
C SER A 307 -6.65 14.39 0.91
N VAL A 308 -7.19 15.37 0.18
CA VAL A 308 -8.63 15.53 -0.07
C VAL A 308 -8.89 15.55 -1.56
N ASP A 309 -9.89 14.81 -2.03
CA ASP A 309 -10.53 15.06 -3.32
C ASP A 309 -11.30 16.38 -3.23
N PHE A 310 -10.67 17.45 -3.71
CA PHE A 310 -11.22 18.79 -3.57
C PHE A 310 -12.43 19.05 -4.49
N ASP A 311 -12.63 18.25 -5.52
CA ASP A 311 -13.81 18.37 -6.38
C ASP A 311 -15.11 18.11 -5.58
N GLU A 312 -15.09 17.21 -4.59
CA GLU A 312 -16.21 16.96 -3.69
C GLU A 312 -16.46 18.11 -2.71
N VAL A 313 -15.37 18.66 -2.15
CA VAL A 313 -15.41 19.83 -1.25
C VAL A 313 -15.95 21.04 -1.98
N ALA A 314 -15.44 21.35 -3.17
CA ALA A 314 -15.88 22.46 -4.00
C ALA A 314 -17.37 22.38 -4.33
N ARG A 315 -17.85 21.20 -4.76
CA ARG A 315 -19.29 20.97 -5.01
C ARG A 315 -20.15 21.23 -3.77
N THR A 316 -19.65 20.90 -2.60
CA THR A 316 -20.38 21.12 -1.35
C THR A 316 -20.44 22.61 -0.99
N ILE A 317 -19.32 23.34 -1.09
CA ILE A 317 -19.23 24.78 -0.84
C ILE A 317 -20.16 25.54 -1.79
N VAL A 318 -20.07 25.25 -3.07
CA VAL A 318 -20.91 25.88 -4.13
C VAL A 318 -22.39 25.66 -3.86
N ARG A 319 -22.80 24.44 -3.49
CA ARG A 319 -24.20 24.12 -3.16
C ARG A 319 -24.68 24.89 -1.94
N MET A 320 -23.85 25.02 -0.91
CA MET A 320 -24.19 25.75 0.30
C MET A 320 -24.38 27.25 0.01
N ALA A 321 -23.51 27.85 -0.80
CA ALA A 321 -23.61 29.25 -1.20
C ALA A 321 -24.87 29.50 -2.05
N GLY A 322 -25.19 28.64 -2.99
CA GLY A 322 -26.43 28.72 -3.78
C GLY A 322 -27.70 28.59 -2.94
N ALA A 323 -27.68 27.82 -1.85
CA ALA A 323 -28.85 27.69 -0.96
C ALA A 323 -29.12 28.95 -0.11
N ILE A 324 -28.13 29.81 0.11
CA ILE A 324 -28.26 31.06 0.89
C ILE A 324 -28.92 32.17 0.05
N ALA A 325 -28.70 32.13 -1.26
CA ALA A 325 -29.19 33.17 -2.19
C ALA A 325 -30.72 33.19 -2.41
N SER A 326 -31.48 32.23 -1.89
CA SER A 326 -32.78 31.85 -2.42
C SER A 326 -33.99 32.26 -1.59
N THR A 327 -34.15 33.52 -1.16
CA THR A 327 -35.48 33.90 -0.71
C THR A 327 -36.27 34.70 -1.77
N ASP A 328 -35.62 35.44 -2.64
CA ASP A 328 -36.29 36.27 -3.64
C ASP A 328 -35.67 36.23 -5.05
N HIS A 329 -34.43 35.75 -5.21
CA HIS A 329 -33.70 35.67 -6.49
C HIS A 329 -33.05 34.30 -6.72
N ALA A 330 -33.07 33.85 -7.98
CA ALA A 330 -32.44 32.58 -8.36
C ALA A 330 -30.97 32.82 -8.73
N VAL A 331 -30.04 32.21 -7.95
CA VAL A 331 -28.63 32.20 -8.27
C VAL A 331 -28.22 30.76 -8.66
N GLU A 332 -27.80 30.61 -9.91
CA GLU A 332 -27.23 29.37 -10.42
C GLU A 332 -25.71 29.40 -10.24
N VAL A 333 -25.14 28.29 -9.75
CA VAL A 333 -23.69 28.18 -9.64
C VAL A 333 -23.23 26.95 -10.42
N ILE A 334 -22.37 27.16 -11.42
CA ILE A 334 -21.82 26.10 -12.28
C ILE A 334 -20.33 25.90 -11.96
N THR A 335 -19.93 24.63 -11.77
CA THR A 335 -18.52 24.27 -11.57
C THR A 335 -18.03 23.48 -12.77
N THR A 336 -16.87 23.86 -13.33
CA THR A 336 -16.23 23.19 -14.47
C THR A 336 -14.75 22.95 -14.22
N GLY A 337 -14.18 21.96 -14.91
CA GLY A 337 -12.79 21.54 -14.71
C GLY A 337 -12.63 20.62 -13.50
N SER A 338 -11.42 20.48 -12.97
CA SER A 338 -11.11 19.65 -11.82
C SER A 338 -10.00 20.28 -10.97
N PHE A 339 -10.19 20.23 -9.66
CA PHE A 339 -9.20 20.62 -8.65
C PHE A 339 -8.25 19.46 -8.35
N GLY A 340 -8.75 18.21 -8.44
CA GLY A 340 -8.02 17.01 -8.09
C GLY A 340 -7.76 16.85 -6.60
N THR A 341 -6.78 16.01 -6.25
CA THR A 341 -6.39 15.73 -4.86
C THR A 341 -5.42 16.81 -4.35
N ILE A 342 -5.68 17.34 -3.15
CA ILE A 342 -4.95 18.45 -2.52
C ILE A 342 -4.59 18.07 -1.09
N GLN A 343 -3.42 18.49 -0.59
CA GLN A 343 -3.00 18.31 0.80
C GLN A 343 -3.93 19.07 1.76
N ALA A 344 -4.12 18.54 2.98
CA ALA A 344 -5.08 19.02 3.96
C ALA A 344 -5.02 20.53 4.24
N ASP A 345 -3.82 21.05 4.47
CA ASP A 345 -3.61 22.45 4.81
C ASP A 345 -3.99 23.37 3.64
N GLN A 346 -3.57 23.00 2.42
CA GLN A 346 -3.90 23.73 1.20
C GLN A 346 -5.38 23.59 0.82
N ALA A 347 -5.99 22.43 1.08
CA ALA A 347 -7.42 22.21 0.88
C ALA A 347 -8.25 23.11 1.81
N GLN A 348 -7.84 23.27 3.07
CA GLN A 348 -8.51 24.17 4.01
C GLN A 348 -8.41 25.64 3.57
N ALA A 349 -7.22 26.08 3.13
CA ALA A 349 -7.02 27.42 2.62
C ALA A 349 -7.86 27.68 1.37
N LEU A 350 -7.84 26.76 0.39
CA LEU A 350 -8.60 26.87 -0.85
C LEU A 350 -10.11 26.86 -0.61
N ALA A 351 -10.60 26.02 0.33
CA ALA A 351 -12.01 25.99 0.71
C ALA A 351 -12.47 27.32 1.30
N THR A 352 -11.64 27.92 2.16
CA THR A 352 -11.93 29.24 2.74
C THR A 352 -11.97 30.30 1.66
N VAL A 353 -10.98 30.32 0.76
CA VAL A 353 -10.93 31.29 -0.37
C VAL A 353 -12.13 31.09 -1.28
N LEU A 354 -12.43 29.87 -1.70
CA LEU A 354 -13.57 29.59 -2.59
C LEU A 354 -14.90 30.02 -1.97
N ASN A 355 -15.09 29.70 -0.67
CA ASN A 355 -16.28 30.14 0.06
C ASN A 355 -16.44 31.66 0.09
N GLU A 356 -15.36 32.40 0.38
CA GLU A 356 -15.38 33.85 0.40
C GLU A 356 -15.66 34.46 -1.00
N LEU A 357 -15.06 33.91 -2.04
CA LEU A 357 -15.26 34.38 -3.41
C LEU A 357 -16.70 34.19 -3.90
N VAL A 358 -17.26 32.99 -3.66
CA VAL A 358 -18.64 32.69 -4.04
C VAL A 358 -19.62 33.49 -3.20
N ALA A 359 -19.39 33.66 -1.89
CA ALA A 359 -20.22 34.49 -1.03
C ALA A 359 -20.21 35.96 -1.49
N ASN A 360 -19.04 36.50 -1.83
CA ASN A 360 -18.92 37.85 -2.35
C ASN A 360 -19.70 38.04 -3.67
N SER A 361 -19.65 37.06 -4.57
CA SER A 361 -20.43 37.10 -5.81
C SER A 361 -21.93 37.10 -5.55
N VAL A 362 -22.42 36.31 -4.58
CA VAL A 362 -23.84 36.28 -4.16
C VAL A 362 -24.24 37.60 -3.50
N GLU A 363 -23.49 38.06 -2.49
CA GLU A 363 -23.89 39.18 -1.62
C GLU A 363 -23.66 40.56 -2.25
N HIS A 364 -22.64 40.69 -3.08
CA HIS A 364 -22.24 41.97 -3.67
C HIS A 364 -22.48 42.02 -5.17
N GLY A 365 -22.26 40.90 -5.88
CA GLY A 365 -22.50 40.84 -7.32
C GLY A 365 -23.99 40.73 -7.68
N LEU A 366 -24.71 39.85 -6.97
CA LEU A 366 -26.07 39.44 -7.32
C LEU A 366 -27.13 39.78 -6.26
N ALA A 367 -26.86 40.75 -5.37
CA ALA A 367 -27.69 41.05 -4.20
C ALA A 367 -29.18 41.20 -4.49
N ASP A 368 -29.56 41.80 -5.63
CA ASP A 368 -30.94 42.14 -5.99
C ASP A 368 -31.35 41.63 -7.38
N ARG A 369 -30.75 40.52 -7.85
CA ARG A 369 -31.04 39.99 -9.19
C ARG A 369 -30.77 38.48 -9.29
N ASP A 370 -31.47 37.85 -10.22
CA ASP A 370 -31.12 36.53 -10.69
C ASP A 370 -29.75 36.54 -11.40
N GLY A 371 -28.95 35.50 -11.23
CA GLY A 371 -27.64 35.49 -11.86
C GLY A 371 -26.96 34.14 -11.89
N LEU A 372 -25.79 34.14 -12.52
CA LEU A 372 -24.94 32.99 -12.72
C LEU A 372 -23.57 33.26 -12.13
N ILE A 373 -23.07 32.29 -11.37
CA ILE A 373 -21.70 32.22 -10.89
C ILE A 373 -21.03 31.01 -11.54
N GLU A 374 -19.92 31.25 -12.22
CA GLU A 374 -19.11 30.19 -12.85
C GLU A 374 -17.82 29.99 -12.08
N VAL A 375 -17.60 28.80 -11.57
CA VAL A 375 -16.35 28.38 -10.92
C VAL A 375 -15.63 27.42 -11.86
N ARG A 376 -14.42 27.77 -12.27
CA ARG A 376 -13.61 26.93 -13.15
C ARG A 376 -12.26 26.65 -12.52
N ALA A 377 -11.85 25.40 -12.51
CA ALA A 377 -10.54 24.98 -12.05
C ALA A 377 -9.74 24.31 -13.18
N GLU A 378 -8.51 24.76 -13.35
CA GLU A 378 -7.56 24.15 -14.28
C GLU A 378 -6.28 23.83 -13.51
N ARG A 379 -5.87 22.56 -13.53
CA ARG A 379 -4.66 22.10 -12.85
C ARG A 379 -3.64 21.57 -13.84
N LEU A 380 -2.40 22.01 -13.72
CA LEU A 380 -1.27 21.55 -14.51
C LEU A 380 -0.10 21.20 -13.57
N GLY A 381 -0.02 19.95 -13.16
CA GLY A 381 0.98 19.52 -12.17
C GLY A 381 0.76 20.18 -10.80
N SER A 382 1.74 20.94 -10.31
CA SER A 382 1.65 21.73 -9.07
C SER A 382 0.93 23.07 -9.23
N SER A 383 0.81 23.58 -10.45
CA SER A 383 0.13 24.86 -10.71
C SER A 383 -1.36 24.66 -10.88
N MET A 384 -2.15 25.48 -10.21
CA MET A 384 -3.61 25.51 -10.32
C MET A 384 -4.07 26.93 -10.60
N THR A 385 -4.99 27.07 -11.53
CA THR A 385 -5.72 28.31 -11.78
C THR A 385 -7.19 28.09 -11.50
N VAL A 386 -7.75 28.91 -10.62
CA VAL A 386 -9.18 28.89 -10.30
C VAL A 386 -9.77 30.25 -10.69
N THR A 387 -10.84 30.22 -11.47
CA THR A 387 -11.59 31.43 -11.80
C THR A 387 -12.99 31.38 -11.21
N VAL A 388 -13.41 32.48 -10.61
CA VAL A 388 -14.79 32.69 -10.13
C VAL A 388 -15.33 33.91 -10.85
N ALA A 389 -16.37 33.73 -11.64
CA ALA A 389 -16.95 34.76 -12.47
C ALA A 389 -18.45 34.86 -12.18
N ASP A 390 -18.95 36.08 -11.87
CA ASP A 390 -20.37 36.39 -11.78
C ASP A 390 -20.83 37.26 -12.96
N ASN A 391 -22.11 37.31 -13.20
CA ASN A 391 -22.75 38.19 -14.17
C ASN A 391 -23.52 39.36 -13.49
N GLY A 392 -23.05 39.76 -12.31
CA GLY A 392 -23.68 40.75 -11.46
C GLY A 392 -23.40 42.21 -11.84
N VAL A 393 -23.43 43.08 -10.84
CA VAL A 393 -23.21 44.53 -11.02
C VAL A 393 -21.76 44.90 -11.32
N GLY A 394 -20.82 43.97 -11.03
CA GLY A 394 -19.38 44.21 -11.15
C GLY A 394 -18.86 45.18 -10.09
N PHE A 395 -17.59 45.60 -10.25
CA PHE A 395 -16.96 46.60 -9.37
C PHE A 395 -16.23 47.64 -10.20
N VAL A 396 -16.02 48.82 -9.60
CA VAL A 396 -15.26 49.89 -10.24
C VAL A 396 -13.77 49.68 -9.96
N PRO A 397 -12.93 49.56 -11.01
CA PRO A 397 -11.50 49.45 -10.84
C PRO A 397 -10.91 50.59 -10.02
N GLY A 398 -10.07 50.30 -9.01
CA GLY A 398 -9.48 51.29 -8.12
C GLY A 398 -10.25 51.55 -6.83
N THR A 399 -11.43 50.96 -6.63
CA THR A 399 -12.10 50.97 -5.33
C THR A 399 -11.36 50.09 -4.33
N PRO A 400 -10.98 50.58 -3.12
CA PRO A 400 -10.31 49.78 -2.14
C PRO A 400 -11.23 48.62 -1.72
N MET A 401 -10.83 47.39 -1.99
CA MET A 401 -11.51 46.17 -1.50
C MET A 401 -11.09 45.95 -0.03
N SER A 402 -11.78 46.61 0.91
CA SER A 402 -11.37 46.76 2.30
C SER A 402 -12.13 45.83 3.29
N GLY A 403 -12.86 44.85 2.80
CA GLY A 403 -13.61 43.90 3.64
C GLY A 403 -12.69 42.89 4.35
N LEU A 404 -13.13 42.40 5.51
CA LEU A 404 -12.41 41.37 6.27
C LEU A 404 -12.21 40.10 5.43
N GLY A 405 -13.20 39.70 4.62
CA GLY A 405 -13.14 38.55 3.72
C GLY A 405 -12.00 38.67 2.71
N THR A 406 -11.86 39.84 2.06
CA THR A 406 -10.77 40.06 1.10
C THR A 406 -9.39 39.99 1.74
N GLN A 407 -9.23 40.48 2.98
CA GLN A 407 -7.97 40.36 3.71
C GLN A 407 -7.62 38.90 4.01
N ILE A 408 -8.59 38.07 4.42
CA ILE A 408 -8.41 36.63 4.66
C ILE A 408 -8.03 35.93 3.36
N VAL A 409 -8.71 36.23 2.25
CA VAL A 409 -8.38 35.67 0.93
C VAL A 409 -6.93 35.97 0.57
N HIS A 410 -6.49 37.24 0.68
CA HIS A 410 -5.10 37.60 0.40
C HIS A 410 -4.10 36.87 1.30
N GLN A 411 -4.40 36.72 2.60
CA GLN A 411 -3.54 36.00 3.55
C GLN A 411 -3.42 34.53 3.19
N MET A 412 -4.53 33.84 2.92
CA MET A 412 -4.55 32.41 2.56
C MET A 412 -3.85 32.16 1.22
N VAL A 413 -4.10 33.02 0.22
CA VAL A 413 -3.49 32.86 -1.11
C VAL A 413 -1.97 33.04 -1.05
N ARG A 414 -1.47 34.02 -0.32
CA ARG A 414 -0.02 34.26 -0.22
C ARG A 414 0.68 33.29 0.73
N GLY A 415 0.05 32.94 1.86
CA GLY A 415 0.62 32.09 2.88
C GLY A 415 0.57 30.61 2.48
N GLU A 416 -0.62 30.05 2.43
CA GLU A 416 -0.81 28.60 2.29
C GLU A 416 -0.80 28.13 0.83
N LEU A 417 -1.42 28.90 -0.08
CA LEU A 417 -1.51 28.51 -1.50
C LEU A 417 -0.31 28.97 -2.32
N LYS A 418 0.62 29.73 -1.74
CA LYS A 418 1.86 30.23 -2.37
C LYS A 418 1.61 30.87 -3.73
N GLY A 419 0.54 31.66 -3.83
CA GLY A 419 -0.03 32.12 -5.08
C GLY A 419 -0.34 33.60 -5.15
N SER A 420 -1.11 33.97 -6.17
CA SER A 420 -1.62 35.33 -6.39
C SER A 420 -3.10 35.31 -6.73
N ILE A 421 -3.76 36.45 -6.50
CA ILE A 421 -5.18 36.61 -6.83
C ILE A 421 -5.40 37.99 -7.43
N GLU A 422 -6.23 38.05 -8.47
CA GLU A 422 -6.54 39.23 -9.23
C GLU A 422 -8.05 39.36 -9.43
N TRP A 423 -8.54 40.60 -9.41
CA TRP A 423 -9.94 40.94 -9.69
C TRP A 423 -10.00 41.81 -10.95
N ALA A 424 -10.87 41.44 -11.87
CA ALA A 424 -11.10 42.15 -13.12
C ALA A 424 -12.59 42.28 -13.42
N PRO A 425 -13.02 43.33 -14.12
CA PRO A 425 -14.36 43.39 -14.68
C PRO A 425 -14.55 42.26 -15.70
N ARG A 426 -15.71 41.61 -15.65
CA ARG A 426 -16.06 40.58 -16.65
C ARG A 426 -16.57 41.20 -17.92
N GLU A 427 -16.18 40.71 -19.08
CA GLU A 427 -16.79 41.12 -20.38
C GLU A 427 -18.27 40.74 -20.38
N GLY A 428 -19.14 41.71 -20.65
CA GLY A 428 -20.59 41.53 -20.60
C GLY A 428 -21.24 41.85 -19.25
N GLY A 429 -20.47 42.31 -18.26
CA GLY A 429 -20.93 42.70 -16.91
C GLY A 429 -20.59 41.66 -15.85
N GLY A 430 -20.38 42.10 -14.62
CA GLY A 430 -20.00 41.30 -13.48
C GLY A 430 -18.53 41.36 -13.10
N THR A 431 -18.09 40.47 -12.24
CA THR A 431 -16.73 40.37 -11.73
C THR A 431 -16.07 39.03 -12.16
N LEU A 432 -14.81 39.08 -12.52
CA LEU A 432 -13.94 37.94 -12.73
C LEU A 432 -12.83 37.97 -11.70
N VAL A 433 -12.72 36.92 -10.90
CA VAL A 433 -11.63 36.72 -9.97
C VAL A 433 -10.77 35.56 -10.48
N THR A 434 -9.47 35.77 -10.59
CA THR A 434 -8.51 34.77 -11.00
C THR A 434 -7.54 34.52 -9.87
N LEU A 435 -7.51 33.28 -9.38
CA LEU A 435 -6.59 32.78 -8.38
C LEU A 435 -5.57 31.87 -9.05
N HIS A 436 -4.31 32.16 -8.84
CA HIS A 436 -3.20 31.23 -9.16
C HIS A 436 -2.65 30.67 -7.87
N ALA A 437 -2.56 29.34 -7.77
CA ALA A 437 -2.03 28.64 -6.61
C ALA A 437 -0.90 27.71 -7.04
N ASN A 438 0.07 27.51 -6.14
CA ASN A 438 1.13 26.52 -6.30
C ASN A 438 0.97 25.46 -5.21
N LEU A 439 0.50 24.28 -5.61
CA LEU A 439 0.14 23.22 -4.70
C LEU A 439 1.31 22.25 -4.53
N ASP A 440 1.52 21.81 -3.29
CA ASP A 440 2.46 20.74 -3.01
C ASP A 440 1.92 19.40 -3.59
N PRO A 441 2.77 18.45 -3.98
CA PRO A 441 2.32 17.15 -4.46
C PRO A 441 1.51 16.43 -3.37
N ALA A 442 0.38 15.87 -3.77
CA ALA A 442 -0.53 15.12 -2.90
C ALA A 442 -0.05 13.69 -2.66
#